data_fdf8b7c0e7165f5c523c58b3837e6a9a
#
_entry.id   fdf8b7c0e7165f5c523c58b3837e6a9a
#
_cell.length_a   1.000
_cell.length_b   1.000
_cell.length_c   1.000
_cell.angle_alpha   90.00
_cell.angle_beta   90.00
_cell.angle_gamma   90.00
#
_symmetry.space_group_name_H-M   'P 1'
#
loop_
_entity.id
_entity.type
_entity.pdbx_description
1 polymer ?
#
loop_
_entity_poly.entity_id
_entity_poly.type
_entity_poly.pdbx_seq_one_letter_code
_entity_poly.pdbx_strand_id
1 'polypeptide(L)'
;MMRDGSSFQYGNATGAAPSFAVPAPVAGVLARLPAWPGSLAFAGGLNLLLAQHVPTDVAEALRCRHLRIVVRDARVTFDFGWTGEAFAAYPASAVRDASPDLTIAATAADFFALARREQDPDTLFFSRRLVMEGDTELGLMVKNMLDAMDLPVFDPRQWRLPAPRAVAGSVWAALRPVPRRQP
;
A
#
# COMPACT_ATOMS: atom_id res chain seq x y z
N MET A 1 6.30 -51.76 30.19
CA MET A 1 4.84 -51.64 30.04
C MET A 1 4.46 -50.28 30.60
N MET A 2 3.90 -49.47 29.79
CA MET A 2 3.17 -48.21 29.92
C MET A 2 3.71 -47.11 29.02
N ARG A 3 2.98 -46.91 27.97
CA ARG A 3 2.97 -45.75 27.05
C ARG A 3 2.34 -44.58 27.79
N ASP A 4 2.94 -43.43 27.66
CA ASP A 4 2.18 -42.17 27.81
C ASP A 4 2.48 -41.28 26.63
N GLY A 5 1.51 -41.27 25.73
CA GLY A 5 1.46 -40.39 24.59
C GLY A 5 0.83 -39.08 25.01
N SER A 6 1.62 -38.07 25.32
CA SER A 6 1.11 -36.69 25.37
C SER A 6 1.00 -36.12 23.97
N SER A 7 -0.20 -36.22 23.40
CA SER A 7 -0.60 -35.51 22.20
C SER A 7 -0.57 -33.99 22.48
N PHE A 8 0.45 -33.35 21.96
CA PHE A 8 0.49 -31.90 21.88
C PHE A 8 -0.61 -31.46 20.90
N GLN A 9 -1.74 -31.05 21.44
CA GLN A 9 -2.77 -30.36 20.68
C GLN A 9 -2.26 -28.94 20.37
N TYR A 10 -1.88 -28.73 19.12
CA TYR A 10 -1.74 -27.39 18.56
C TYR A 10 -3.12 -26.71 18.61
N GLY A 11 -3.33 -25.89 19.61
CA GLY A 11 -4.49 -25.00 19.66
C GLY A 11 -4.49 -24.11 18.43
N ASN A 12 -5.46 -24.31 17.55
CA ASN A 12 -5.82 -23.38 16.49
C ASN A 12 -6.25 -22.06 17.15
N ALA A 13 -5.29 -21.16 17.37
CA ALA A 13 -5.61 -19.77 17.60
C ALA A 13 -6.02 -19.15 16.25
N THR A 14 -7.26 -19.40 15.88
CA THR A 14 -7.94 -18.66 14.83
C THR A 14 -8.19 -17.25 15.39
N GLY A 15 -7.17 -16.41 15.35
CA GLY A 15 -7.36 -14.97 15.53
C GLY A 15 -8.30 -14.52 14.43
N ALA A 16 -9.54 -14.19 14.81
CA ALA A 16 -10.53 -13.64 13.90
C ALA A 16 -9.95 -12.38 13.28
N ALA A 17 -9.51 -12.47 12.02
CA ALA A 17 -9.17 -11.31 11.24
C ALA A 17 -10.39 -10.37 11.21
N PRO A 18 -10.21 -9.05 11.39
CA PRO A 18 -11.32 -8.11 11.31
C PRO A 18 -12.03 -8.34 9.98
N SER A 19 -13.34 -8.63 10.05
CA SER A 19 -14.18 -9.00 8.92
C SER A 19 -14.59 -7.78 8.09
N PHE A 20 -13.62 -6.95 7.70
CA PHE A 20 -13.84 -5.92 6.70
C PHE A 20 -13.50 -6.52 5.33
N ALA A 21 -14.45 -7.21 4.74
CA ALA A 21 -14.38 -7.59 3.34
C ALA A 21 -15.09 -6.51 2.51
N VAL A 22 -14.47 -6.06 1.44
CA VAL A 22 -15.15 -5.15 0.48
C VAL A 22 -16.35 -5.90 -0.09
N PRO A 23 -17.58 -5.39 0.05
CA PRO A 23 -18.76 -6.06 -0.49
C PRO A 23 -18.61 -6.34 -1.98
N ALA A 24 -18.95 -7.55 -2.43
CA ALA A 24 -18.79 -7.97 -3.82
C ALA A 24 -19.32 -6.98 -4.88
N PRO A 25 -20.49 -6.31 -4.69
CA PRO A 25 -20.97 -5.31 -5.64
C PRO A 25 -20.07 -4.09 -5.69
N VAL A 26 -19.48 -3.66 -4.56
CA VAL A 26 -18.54 -2.52 -4.51
C VAL A 26 -17.23 -2.89 -5.18
N ALA A 27 -16.69 -4.07 -4.93
CA ALA A 27 -15.51 -4.59 -5.62
C ALA A 27 -15.72 -4.67 -7.14
N GLY A 28 -16.91 -5.08 -7.59
CA GLY A 28 -17.28 -5.15 -9.00
C GLY A 28 -17.35 -3.78 -9.68
N VAL A 29 -17.81 -2.75 -8.98
CA VAL A 29 -17.83 -1.36 -9.48
C VAL A 29 -16.41 -0.81 -9.52
N LEU A 30 -15.64 -0.97 -8.45
CA LEU A 30 -14.24 -0.52 -8.36
C LEU A 30 -13.36 -1.15 -9.44
N ALA A 31 -13.54 -2.45 -9.72
CA ALA A 31 -12.80 -3.16 -10.75
C ALA A 31 -13.10 -2.69 -12.20
N ARG A 32 -14.24 -2.01 -12.40
CA ARG A 32 -14.61 -1.43 -13.71
C ARG A 32 -14.16 0.00 -13.90
N LEU A 33 -13.73 0.67 -12.83
CA LEU A 33 -13.16 2.02 -12.96
C LEU A 33 -11.81 1.93 -13.68
N PRO A 34 -11.50 2.87 -14.59
CA PRO A 34 -10.17 2.97 -15.18
C PRO A 34 -9.12 3.05 -14.07
N ALA A 35 -8.04 2.28 -14.16
CA ALA A 35 -7.00 2.22 -13.12
C ALA A 35 -6.38 3.61 -12.83
N TRP A 36 -6.28 4.47 -13.85
CA TRP A 36 -5.63 5.77 -13.72
C TRP A 36 -6.30 6.75 -12.75
N PRO A 37 -7.64 6.99 -12.76
CA PRO A 37 -8.28 7.84 -11.75
C PRO A 37 -8.14 7.29 -10.33
N GLY A 38 -8.15 5.96 -10.17
CA GLY A 38 -7.90 5.30 -8.89
C GLY A 38 -6.47 5.55 -8.40
N SER A 39 -5.48 5.37 -9.27
CA SER A 39 -4.07 5.65 -8.96
C SER A 39 -3.84 7.13 -8.62
N LEU A 40 -4.55 8.04 -9.28
CA LEU A 40 -4.48 9.48 -8.98
C LEU A 40 -5.02 9.80 -7.58
N ALA A 41 -6.19 9.27 -7.24
CA ALA A 41 -6.79 9.44 -5.92
C ALA A 41 -5.91 8.81 -4.82
N PHE A 42 -5.34 7.63 -5.11
CA PHE A 42 -4.43 6.93 -4.21
C PHE A 42 -3.14 7.73 -3.97
N ALA A 43 -2.46 8.19 -5.03
CA ALA A 43 -1.27 9.02 -4.92
C ALA A 43 -1.55 10.36 -4.19
N GLY A 44 -2.71 10.96 -4.43
CA GLY A 44 -3.19 12.13 -3.68
C GLY A 44 -3.34 11.83 -2.19
N GLY A 45 -3.90 10.68 -1.82
CA GLY A 45 -3.99 10.21 -0.44
C GLY A 45 -2.62 10.00 0.19
N LEU A 46 -1.68 9.35 -0.53
CA LEU A 46 -0.30 9.19 -0.07
C LEU A 46 0.38 10.54 0.19
N ASN A 47 0.15 11.53 -0.68
CA ASN A 47 0.72 12.86 -0.50
C ASN A 47 0.19 13.56 0.76
N LEU A 48 -1.08 13.38 1.08
CA LEU A 48 -1.67 13.94 2.30
C LEU A 48 -1.13 13.30 3.57
N LEU A 49 -0.83 12.00 3.52
CA LEU A 49 -0.49 11.20 4.69
C LEU A 49 1.02 11.00 4.85
N LEU A 50 1.73 10.77 3.77
CA LEU A 50 3.10 10.23 3.80
C LEU A 50 4.16 11.15 3.22
N ALA A 51 3.84 12.00 2.24
CA ALA A 51 4.88 12.72 1.48
C ALA A 51 5.83 13.54 2.37
N GLN A 52 5.34 14.07 3.49
CA GLN A 52 6.14 14.87 4.44
C GLN A 52 7.02 14.01 5.36
N HIS A 53 6.80 12.71 5.39
CA HIS A 53 7.47 11.78 6.31
C HIS A 53 8.42 10.82 5.59
N VAL A 54 8.54 10.94 4.26
CA VAL A 54 9.48 10.08 3.49
C VAL A 54 10.92 10.47 3.81
N PRO A 55 11.74 9.57 4.39
CA PRO A 55 13.15 9.82 4.64
C PRO A 55 13.91 10.07 3.34
N THR A 56 15.01 10.83 3.41
CA THR A 56 15.76 11.23 2.22
C THR A 56 16.34 10.04 1.46
N ASP A 57 16.86 9.05 2.17
CA ASP A 57 17.40 7.81 1.61
C ASP A 57 16.33 7.00 0.87
N VAL A 58 15.14 6.89 1.45
CA VAL A 58 14.00 6.25 0.80
C VAL A 58 13.53 7.06 -0.40
N ALA A 59 13.46 8.38 -0.28
CA ALA A 59 13.07 9.29 -1.37
C ALA A 59 14.01 9.14 -2.58
N GLU A 60 15.32 8.98 -2.35
CA GLU A 60 16.30 8.72 -3.40
C GLU A 60 16.12 7.33 -4.02
N ALA A 61 15.90 6.30 -3.21
CA ALA A 61 15.64 4.94 -3.70
C ALA A 61 14.36 4.83 -4.52
N LEU A 62 13.34 5.63 -4.18
CA LEU A 62 12.07 5.67 -4.90
C LEU A 62 12.13 6.45 -6.22
N ARG A 63 13.18 7.23 -6.47
CA ARG A 63 13.32 8.02 -7.71
C ARG A 63 13.32 7.13 -8.95
N CYS A 64 12.53 7.51 -9.94
CA CYS A 64 12.40 6.80 -11.22
C CYS A 64 11.93 5.34 -11.06
N ARG A 65 11.32 4.99 -9.92
CA ARG A 65 10.77 3.65 -9.67
C ARG A 65 9.28 3.62 -9.93
N HIS A 66 8.83 2.54 -10.55
CA HIS A 66 7.42 2.23 -10.74
C HIS A 66 6.95 1.31 -9.62
N LEU A 67 6.05 1.83 -8.80
CA LEU A 67 5.47 1.12 -7.66
C LEU A 67 4.04 0.71 -8.00
N ARG A 68 3.66 -0.49 -7.59
CA ARG A 68 2.32 -1.04 -7.75
C ARG A 68 1.77 -1.56 -6.44
N ILE A 69 0.56 -1.14 -6.08
CA ILE A 69 -0.22 -1.73 -5.00
C ILE A 69 -1.39 -2.50 -5.58
N VAL A 70 -1.57 -3.73 -5.13
CA VAL A 70 -2.67 -4.62 -5.52
C VAL A 70 -3.52 -4.94 -4.31
N VAL A 71 -4.78 -4.48 -4.33
CA VAL A 71 -5.78 -4.84 -3.33
C VAL A 71 -6.54 -6.07 -3.84
N ARG A 72 -6.16 -7.25 -3.32
CA ARG A 72 -6.56 -8.55 -3.91
C ARG A 72 -8.06 -8.79 -3.89
N ASP A 73 -8.71 -8.55 -2.78
CA ASP A 73 -10.15 -8.76 -2.57
C ASP A 73 -11.02 -7.74 -3.32
N ALA A 74 -10.54 -6.51 -3.48
CA ALA A 74 -11.20 -5.47 -4.26
C ALA A 74 -10.89 -5.56 -5.77
N ARG A 75 -9.88 -6.34 -6.19
CA ARG A 75 -9.37 -6.42 -7.57
C ARG A 75 -8.98 -5.06 -8.13
N VAL A 76 -8.42 -4.21 -7.28
CA VAL A 76 -7.98 -2.86 -7.65
C VAL A 76 -6.46 -2.81 -7.65
N THR A 77 -5.92 -2.12 -8.64
CA THR A 77 -4.48 -1.89 -8.79
C THR A 77 -4.21 -0.40 -8.89
N PHE A 78 -3.20 0.06 -8.15
CA PHE A 78 -2.73 1.44 -8.16
C PHE A 78 -1.28 1.48 -8.62
N ASP A 79 -1.01 2.23 -9.68
CA ASP A 79 0.32 2.44 -10.23
C ASP A 79 0.77 3.88 -9.97
N PHE A 80 1.91 4.03 -9.31
CA PHE A 80 2.42 5.32 -8.88
C PHE A 80 3.95 5.31 -8.77
N GLY A 81 4.55 6.47 -8.57
CA GLY A 81 5.97 6.64 -8.35
C GLY A 81 6.28 7.90 -7.58
N TRP A 82 7.54 8.16 -7.32
CA TRP A 82 8.03 9.32 -6.59
C TRP A 82 8.68 10.32 -7.55
N THR A 83 8.25 11.58 -7.50
CA THR A 83 8.79 12.67 -8.35
C THR A 83 10.04 13.32 -7.77
N GLY A 84 10.40 12.99 -6.54
CA GLY A 84 11.42 13.69 -5.74
C GLY A 84 10.82 14.57 -4.64
N GLU A 85 9.54 14.93 -4.75
CA GLU A 85 8.82 15.77 -3.80
C GLU A 85 7.47 15.18 -3.38
N ALA A 86 6.84 14.40 -4.28
CA ALA A 86 5.50 13.89 -4.08
C ALA A 86 5.29 12.56 -4.80
N PHE A 87 4.29 11.81 -4.34
CA PHE A 87 3.79 10.65 -5.07
C PHE A 87 2.94 11.10 -6.26
N ALA A 88 3.16 10.49 -7.41
CA ALA A 88 2.41 10.79 -8.62
C ALA A 88 1.90 9.49 -9.27
N ALA A 89 0.70 9.55 -9.85
CA ALA A 89 0.12 8.43 -10.56
C ALA A 89 0.86 8.18 -11.88
N TYR A 90 1.12 6.91 -12.19
CA TYR A 90 1.60 6.54 -13.51
C TYR A 90 0.47 6.65 -14.54
N PRO A 91 0.71 7.28 -15.69
CA PRO A 91 -0.31 7.34 -16.73
C PRO A 91 -0.57 5.95 -17.32
N ALA A 92 -1.83 5.68 -17.68
CA ALA A 92 -2.24 4.38 -18.20
C ALA A 92 -1.43 3.89 -19.41
N SER A 93 -0.95 4.82 -20.24
CA SER A 93 -0.05 4.52 -21.37
C SER A 93 1.31 4.00 -20.94
N ALA A 94 1.81 4.43 -19.78
CA ALA A 94 3.12 3.99 -19.27
C ALA A 94 3.06 2.63 -18.56
N VAL A 95 1.90 2.29 -18.00
CA VAL A 95 1.68 1.03 -17.28
C VAL A 95 1.63 -0.18 -18.21
N ARG A 96 1.22 0.01 -19.48
CA ARG A 96 1.10 -1.08 -20.46
C ARG A 96 2.43 -1.69 -20.86
N ASP A 97 3.49 -0.89 -20.86
CA ASP A 97 4.78 -1.25 -21.47
C ASP A 97 5.89 -1.51 -20.42
N ALA A 98 5.61 -1.26 -19.14
CA ALA A 98 6.62 -1.39 -18.08
C ALA A 98 6.14 -2.29 -16.94
N SER A 99 6.96 -3.27 -16.58
CA SER A 99 6.81 -4.00 -15.32
C SER A 99 7.11 -3.08 -14.15
N PRO A 100 6.36 -3.15 -13.04
CA PRO A 100 6.68 -2.39 -11.83
C PRO A 100 8.01 -2.87 -11.23
N ASP A 101 8.77 -1.93 -10.68
CA ASP A 101 9.99 -2.25 -9.93
C ASP A 101 9.65 -2.96 -8.61
N LEU A 102 8.54 -2.58 -7.97
CA LEU A 102 8.05 -3.20 -6.75
C LEU A 102 6.52 -3.31 -6.80
N THR A 103 6.01 -4.50 -6.54
CA THR A 103 4.59 -4.77 -6.33
C THR A 103 4.34 -5.17 -4.89
N ILE A 104 3.39 -4.51 -4.22
CA ILE A 104 2.93 -4.83 -2.87
C ILE A 104 1.48 -5.28 -2.97
N ALA A 105 1.19 -6.50 -2.53
CA ALA A 105 -0.15 -7.08 -2.62
C ALA A 105 -0.65 -7.54 -1.26
N ALA A 106 -1.85 -7.11 -0.89
CA ALA A 106 -2.55 -7.52 0.32
C ALA A 106 -4.06 -7.43 0.13
N THR A 107 -4.84 -7.80 1.14
CA THR A 107 -6.28 -7.50 1.17
C THR A 107 -6.51 -6.07 1.67
N ALA A 108 -7.70 -5.51 1.40
CA ALA A 108 -8.08 -4.21 1.95
C ALA A 108 -7.99 -4.20 3.48
N ALA A 109 -8.45 -5.28 4.12
CA ALA A 109 -8.39 -5.43 5.57
C ALA A 109 -6.95 -5.37 6.10
N ASP A 110 -5.99 -6.00 5.41
CA ASP A 110 -4.58 -5.99 5.81
C ASP A 110 -3.95 -4.60 5.66
N PHE A 111 -4.26 -3.90 4.57
CA PHE A 111 -3.81 -2.52 4.39
C PHE A 111 -4.40 -1.58 5.45
N PHE A 112 -5.67 -1.76 5.83
CA PHE A 112 -6.27 -1.00 6.93
C PHE A 112 -5.64 -1.34 8.27
N ALA A 113 -5.36 -2.62 8.55
CA ALA A 113 -4.70 -3.04 9.78
C ALA A 113 -3.29 -2.44 9.90
N LEU A 114 -2.53 -2.38 8.79
CA LEU A 114 -1.25 -1.67 8.73
C LEU A 114 -1.42 -0.16 9.02
N ALA A 115 -2.36 0.49 8.33
CA ALA A 115 -2.59 1.93 8.49
C ALA A 115 -3.05 2.31 9.90
N ARG A 116 -3.74 1.40 10.60
CA ARG A 116 -4.19 1.58 11.98
C ARG A 116 -3.22 1.05 13.03
N ARG A 117 -2.07 0.51 12.61
CA ARG A 117 -1.09 -0.14 13.47
C ARG A 117 -1.65 -1.29 14.33
N GLU A 118 -2.71 -1.93 13.85
CA GLU A 118 -3.27 -3.14 14.46
C GLU A 118 -2.44 -4.38 14.14
N GLN A 119 -1.69 -4.32 13.05
CA GLN A 119 -0.75 -5.36 12.60
C GLN A 119 0.55 -4.69 12.14
N ASP A 120 1.67 -5.28 12.46
CA ASP A 120 2.96 -4.85 11.95
C ASP A 120 3.27 -5.46 10.57
N PRO A 121 4.09 -4.77 9.74
CA PRO A 121 4.42 -5.23 8.40
C PRO A 121 5.09 -6.62 8.39
N ASP A 122 5.93 -6.93 9.39
CA ASP A 122 6.65 -8.19 9.47
C ASP A 122 5.70 -9.35 9.71
N THR A 123 4.78 -9.22 10.64
CA THR A 123 3.75 -10.24 10.91
C THR A 123 2.94 -10.55 9.65
N LEU A 124 2.53 -9.52 8.90
CA LEU A 124 1.79 -9.72 7.66
C LEU A 124 2.66 -10.35 6.56
N PHE A 125 3.92 -9.98 6.48
CA PHE A 125 4.87 -10.53 5.50
C PHE A 125 5.15 -12.01 5.78
N PHE A 126 5.51 -12.38 7.02
CA PHE A 126 5.79 -13.77 7.38
C PHE A 126 4.55 -14.68 7.31
N SER A 127 3.37 -14.14 7.55
CA SER A 127 2.10 -14.87 7.37
C SER A 127 1.60 -14.93 5.92
N ARG A 128 2.36 -14.36 4.95
CA ARG A 128 2.03 -14.27 3.52
C ARG A 128 0.72 -13.52 3.22
N ARG A 129 0.28 -12.70 4.15
CA ARG A 129 -0.87 -11.80 3.97
C ARG A 129 -0.45 -10.54 3.21
N LEU A 130 0.76 -10.06 3.46
CA LEU A 130 1.44 -9.02 2.69
C LEU A 130 2.49 -9.69 1.80
N VAL A 131 2.40 -9.50 0.49
CA VAL A 131 3.34 -10.04 -0.49
C VAL A 131 4.05 -8.89 -1.16
N MET A 132 5.37 -8.97 -1.28
CA MET A 132 6.21 -8.02 -2.00
C MET A 132 6.96 -8.77 -3.10
N GLU A 133 6.87 -8.27 -4.34
CA GLU A 133 7.49 -8.86 -5.52
C GLU A 133 8.26 -7.77 -6.29
N GLY A 134 9.40 -8.13 -6.86
CA GLY A 134 10.27 -7.24 -7.62
C GLY A 134 11.59 -6.95 -6.92
N ASP A 135 12.00 -5.69 -6.89
CA ASP A 135 13.26 -5.26 -6.26
C ASP A 135 13.21 -5.47 -4.73
N THR A 136 13.95 -6.47 -4.27
CA THR A 136 13.95 -6.89 -2.86
C THR A 136 14.52 -5.82 -1.93
N GLU A 137 15.54 -5.08 -2.40
CA GLU A 137 16.14 -4.01 -1.61
C GLU A 137 15.18 -2.86 -1.41
N LEU A 138 14.52 -2.44 -2.49
CA LEU A 138 13.46 -1.43 -2.45
C LEU A 138 12.30 -1.88 -1.56
N GLY A 139 11.88 -3.14 -1.66
CA GLY A 139 10.84 -3.71 -0.82
C GLY A 139 11.19 -3.65 0.66
N LEU A 140 12.42 -3.98 1.03
CA LEU A 140 12.90 -3.91 2.41
C LEU A 140 12.95 -2.47 2.92
N MET A 141 13.43 -1.52 2.10
CA MET A 141 13.43 -0.10 2.45
C MET A 141 12.02 0.44 2.71
N VAL A 142 11.08 0.15 1.81
CA VAL A 142 9.67 0.55 1.95
C VAL A 142 9.04 -0.07 3.21
N LYS A 143 9.31 -1.35 3.47
CA LYS A 143 8.82 -2.03 4.67
C LYS A 143 9.36 -1.38 5.93
N ASN A 144 10.68 -1.13 6.00
CA ASN A 144 11.31 -0.50 7.16
C ASN A 144 10.81 0.94 7.36
N MET A 145 10.58 1.68 6.28
CA MET A 145 9.98 3.00 6.34
C MET A 145 8.57 2.92 6.96
N LEU A 146 7.72 2.01 6.50
CA LEU A 146 6.36 1.85 7.04
C LEU A 146 6.36 1.46 8.52
N ASP A 147 7.34 0.66 8.94
CA ASP A 147 7.51 0.25 10.33
C ASP A 147 7.97 1.41 11.22
N ALA A 148 8.95 2.20 10.73
CA ALA A 148 9.52 3.33 11.46
C ALA A 148 8.61 4.57 11.51
N MET A 149 7.67 4.70 10.58
CA MET A 149 6.81 5.90 10.50
C MET A 149 5.74 5.87 11.57
N ASP A 150 5.72 6.89 12.43
CA ASP A 150 4.57 7.19 13.29
C ASP A 150 3.42 7.76 12.45
N LEU A 151 2.82 6.90 11.62
CA LEU A 151 1.62 7.29 10.89
C LEU A 151 0.53 7.67 11.90
N PRO A 152 -0.15 8.82 11.73
CA PRO A 152 -1.31 9.12 12.53
C PRO A 152 -2.29 7.96 12.40
N VAL A 153 -2.61 7.32 13.53
CA VAL A 153 -3.57 6.22 13.57
C VAL A 153 -4.80 6.64 12.78
N PHE A 154 -5.14 5.86 11.77
CA PHE A 154 -6.26 6.15 10.89
C PHE A 154 -7.57 5.95 11.69
N ASP A 155 -7.91 6.95 12.51
CA ASP A 155 -9.18 6.97 13.24
C ASP A 155 -10.21 7.73 12.42
N PRO A 156 -11.18 7.03 11.80
CA PRO A 156 -12.23 7.67 10.99
C PRO A 156 -13.04 8.70 11.78
N ARG A 157 -13.05 8.61 13.13
CA ARG A 157 -13.79 9.53 14.01
C ARG A 157 -13.06 10.87 14.21
N GLN A 158 -11.74 10.88 14.00
CA GLN A 158 -10.91 12.08 14.10
C GLN A 158 -10.62 12.70 12.73
N TRP A 159 -11.15 12.10 11.67
CA TRP A 159 -10.92 12.55 10.30
C TRP A 159 -11.58 13.90 10.06
N ARG A 160 -10.85 14.94 10.34
CA ARG A 160 -11.17 16.26 9.79
C ARG A 160 -10.84 16.20 8.32
N LEU A 161 -11.84 16.37 7.47
CA LEU A 161 -11.62 16.51 6.02
C LEU A 161 -10.52 17.55 5.81
N PRO A 162 -9.44 17.20 5.12
CA PRO A 162 -8.37 18.17 4.86
C PRO A 162 -8.94 19.39 4.13
N ALA A 163 -8.39 20.57 4.40
CA ALA A 163 -8.85 21.77 3.75
C ALA A 163 -8.88 21.60 2.23
N PRO A 164 -9.89 22.10 1.50
CA PRO A 164 -10.03 21.91 0.04
C PRO A 164 -8.75 22.24 -0.75
N ARG A 165 -8.00 23.27 -0.29
CA ARG A 165 -6.70 23.64 -0.86
C ARG A 165 -5.63 22.54 -0.70
N ALA A 166 -5.62 21.82 0.42
CA ALA A 166 -4.68 20.74 0.67
C ALA A 166 -5.00 19.53 -0.23
N VAL A 167 -6.28 19.20 -0.38
CA VAL A 167 -6.75 18.17 -1.32
C VAL A 167 -6.39 18.55 -2.76
N ALA A 168 -6.68 19.79 -3.17
CA ALA A 168 -6.33 20.26 -4.51
C ALA A 168 -4.81 20.21 -4.75
N GLY A 169 -4.01 20.63 -3.77
CA GLY A 169 -2.55 20.57 -3.85
C GLY A 169 -2.02 19.14 -3.97
N SER A 170 -2.57 18.20 -3.20
CA SER A 170 -2.16 16.79 -3.25
C SER A 170 -2.53 16.11 -4.57
N VAL A 171 -3.73 16.40 -5.11
CA VAL A 171 -4.16 15.91 -6.42
C VAL A 171 -3.30 16.52 -7.54
N TRP A 172 -3.00 17.82 -7.45
CA TRP A 172 -2.13 18.48 -8.41
C TRP A 172 -0.71 17.90 -8.40
N ALA A 173 -0.17 17.60 -7.23
CA ALA A 173 1.13 16.93 -7.09
C ALA A 173 1.09 15.52 -7.70
N ALA A 174 -0.01 14.78 -7.52
CA ALA A 174 -0.19 13.44 -8.07
C ALA A 174 -0.34 13.41 -9.61
N LEU A 175 -0.64 14.54 -10.24
CA LEU A 175 -0.68 14.69 -11.70
C LEU A 175 0.70 14.95 -12.33
N ARG A 176 1.73 15.24 -11.52
CA ARG A 176 3.08 15.49 -12.04
C ARG A 176 3.63 14.25 -12.74
N PRO A 177 4.42 14.44 -13.82
CA PRO A 177 5.05 13.30 -14.47
C PRO A 177 6.09 12.66 -13.55
N VAL A 178 6.02 11.35 -13.39
CA VAL A 178 7.07 10.58 -12.71
C VAL A 178 8.29 10.51 -13.64
N PRO A 179 9.48 10.90 -13.20
CA PRO A 179 10.69 10.76 -13.98
C PRO A 179 10.92 9.28 -14.29
N ARG A 180 11.28 8.98 -15.55
CA ARG A 180 11.60 7.62 -15.99
C ARG A 180 13.11 7.40 -15.89
N ARG A 181 13.52 6.17 -15.58
CA ARG A 181 14.90 5.77 -15.83
C ARG A 181 15.18 5.91 -17.32
N GLN A 182 16.21 6.64 -17.65
CA GLN A 182 16.77 6.58 -19.00
C GLN A 182 17.48 5.24 -19.15
N PRO A 183 17.32 4.56 -20.29
CA PRO A 183 18.00 3.29 -20.57
C PRO A 183 19.52 3.42 -20.56
#